data_f2196c0e343bd57f9fda35546d63392f
#
_entry.id   f2196c0e343bd57f9fda35546d63392f
#
_cell.length_a   1.000
_cell.length_b   1.000
_cell.length_c   1.000
_cell.angle_alpha   90.00
_cell.angle_beta   90.00
_cell.angle_gamma   90.00
#
_symmetry.space_group_name_H-M   'P 1'
#
loop_
_entity.id
_entity.type
_entity.pdbx_description
1 polymer ?
#
loop_
_entity_poly.entity_id
_entity_poly.type
_entity_poly.pdbx_seq_one_letter_code
_entity_poly.pdbx_strand_id
1 'polypeptide(L)'
;TNASVIVNGSYSGQTPTNLALRSDQKQEIKILKTGYAQYLRTLSLNSGQTERVHAELSKNLGEVLIEVEPKEANTLIDGQPIGQGSHNLELPTTQAHQIKVELDGYAGFSKAITPKLGITQSVKVRLLTNQEARLAAIKPIASTHLGQNLLLLQPFDFQMGASRREPGRRANETLRTVNM
;
A
#
# COMPACT_ATOMS: atom_id res chain seq x y z
N THR A 1 -7.95 27.64 -4.38
CA THR A 1 -8.91 28.03 -3.32
C THR A 1 -8.78 27.05 -2.16
N ASN A 2 -9.02 27.51 -0.91
CA ASN A 2 -8.95 26.76 0.34
C ASN A 2 -7.56 26.17 0.64
N ALA A 3 -6.49 26.91 0.36
CA ALA A 3 -5.14 26.58 0.81
C ALA A 3 -4.82 27.38 2.08
N SER A 4 -4.16 26.76 3.05
CA SER A 4 -3.74 27.43 4.29
C SER A 4 -2.62 28.42 4.01
N VAL A 5 -2.74 29.63 4.53
CA VAL A 5 -1.71 30.68 4.42
C VAL A 5 -1.02 30.84 5.77
N ILE A 6 0.30 30.78 5.75
CA ILE A 6 1.16 30.96 6.91
C ILE A 6 2.10 32.12 6.62
N VAL A 7 2.17 33.08 7.54
CA VAL A 7 3.07 34.21 7.45
C VAL A 7 4.06 34.14 8.61
N ASN A 8 5.35 34.15 8.30
CA ASN A 8 6.43 34.05 9.30
C ASN A 8 6.22 32.93 10.33
N GLY A 9 5.73 31.77 9.85
CA GLY A 9 5.46 30.61 10.70
C GLY A 9 4.10 30.62 11.42
N SER A 10 3.31 31.71 11.34
CA SER A 10 2.00 31.83 11.98
C SER A 10 0.87 31.66 10.98
N TYR A 11 -0.15 30.85 11.33
CA TYR A 11 -1.34 30.67 10.50
C TYR A 11 -2.10 31.98 10.38
N SER A 12 -2.42 32.39 9.14
CA SER A 12 -3.00 33.70 8.80
C SER A 12 -4.30 33.60 7.99
N GLY A 13 -4.85 32.40 7.78
CA GLY A 13 -6.12 32.20 7.07
C GLY A 13 -6.03 31.22 5.91
N GLN A 14 -7.05 31.24 5.05
CA GLN A 14 -7.13 30.40 3.85
C GLN A 14 -7.34 31.25 2.60
N THR A 15 -6.78 30.76 1.47
CA THR A 15 -6.95 31.44 0.18
C THR A 15 -8.38 31.35 -0.37
N PRO A 16 -8.94 32.40 -1.00
CA PRO A 16 -8.36 33.72 -1.11
C PRO A 16 -8.49 34.52 0.19
N THR A 17 -7.47 35.28 0.55
CA THR A 17 -7.49 36.13 1.75
C THR A 17 -6.71 37.42 1.54
N ASN A 18 -7.09 38.48 2.26
CA ASN A 18 -6.36 39.72 2.35
C ASN A 18 -5.64 39.78 3.69
N LEU A 19 -4.36 40.07 3.66
CA LEU A 19 -3.52 40.09 4.85
C LEU A 19 -2.88 41.48 5.01
N ALA A 20 -2.92 42.00 6.22
CA ALA A 20 -2.13 43.17 6.59
C ALA A 20 -0.74 42.72 7.06
N LEU A 21 0.28 43.09 6.33
CA LEU A 21 1.68 42.76 6.63
C LEU A 21 2.41 43.96 7.19
N ARG A 22 3.43 43.76 8.00
CA ARG A 22 4.30 44.83 8.48
C ARG A 22 5.16 45.31 7.33
N SER A 23 5.21 46.68 7.12
CA SER A 23 6.06 47.30 6.12
C SER A 23 7.54 47.22 6.53
N ASP A 24 8.40 47.40 5.52
CA ASP A 24 9.86 47.56 5.66
C ASP A 24 10.57 46.36 6.29
N GLN A 25 9.92 45.18 6.24
CA GLN A 25 10.45 43.92 6.71
C GLN A 25 10.22 42.81 5.68
N LYS A 26 11.14 41.85 5.62
CA LYS A 26 10.95 40.64 4.84
C LYS A 26 9.89 39.76 5.53
N GLN A 27 8.85 39.40 4.80
CA GLN A 27 7.78 38.53 5.25
C GLN A 27 7.81 37.25 4.43
N GLU A 28 7.90 36.11 5.10
CA GLU A 28 7.82 34.81 4.46
C GLU A 28 6.36 34.37 4.39
N ILE A 29 5.87 34.14 3.18
CA ILE A 29 4.53 33.64 2.93
C ILE A 29 4.66 32.16 2.46
N LYS A 30 4.05 31.25 3.19
CA LYS A 30 3.94 29.85 2.85
C LYS A 30 2.48 29.51 2.59
N ILE A 31 2.21 28.85 1.45
CA ILE A 31 0.85 28.36 1.12
C ILE A 31 0.90 26.84 1.05
N LEU A 32 0.04 26.20 1.83
CA LEU A 32 -0.04 24.75 1.98
C LEU A 32 -1.43 24.25 1.61
N LYS A 33 -1.46 23.17 0.83
CA LYS A 33 -2.67 22.43 0.54
C LYS A 33 -2.36 20.93 0.46
N THR A 34 -3.20 20.11 1.07
CA THR A 34 -3.03 18.65 1.03
C THR A 34 -3.01 18.16 -0.42
N GLY A 35 -2.05 17.30 -0.76
CA GLY A 35 -1.85 16.78 -2.11
C GLY A 35 -1.17 17.73 -3.09
N TYR A 36 -0.66 18.87 -2.61
CA TYR A 36 0.07 19.85 -3.43
C TYR A 36 1.43 20.16 -2.82
N ALA A 37 2.38 20.52 -3.68
CA ALA A 37 3.67 21.06 -3.25
C ALA A 37 3.46 22.42 -2.54
N GLN A 38 4.24 22.68 -1.50
CA GLN A 38 4.19 23.96 -0.81
C GLN A 38 4.64 25.09 -1.75
N TYR A 39 3.96 26.21 -1.68
CA TYR A 39 4.42 27.46 -2.30
C TYR A 39 5.08 28.33 -1.22
N LEU A 40 6.26 28.85 -1.51
CA LEU A 40 7.03 29.72 -0.62
C LEU A 40 7.42 30.98 -1.35
N ARG A 41 7.15 32.13 -0.76
CA ARG A 41 7.55 33.44 -1.30
C ARG A 41 7.93 34.41 -0.17
N THR A 42 8.99 35.16 -0.37
CA THR A 42 9.39 36.22 0.52
C THR A 42 9.01 37.56 -0.13
N LEU A 43 8.31 38.39 0.62
CA LEU A 43 7.91 39.76 0.22
C LEU A 43 8.49 40.78 1.18
N SER A 44 8.73 41.98 0.64
CA SER A 44 9.01 43.19 1.43
C SER A 44 8.19 44.31 0.84
N LEU A 45 7.28 44.88 1.62
CA LEU A 45 6.35 45.91 1.19
C LEU A 45 6.67 47.23 1.92
N ASN A 46 6.61 48.36 1.19
CA ASN A 46 6.67 49.66 1.79
C ASN A 46 5.31 50.05 2.42
N SER A 47 5.31 51.04 3.27
CA SER A 47 4.08 51.55 3.91
C SER A 47 3.04 51.95 2.85
N GLY A 48 1.81 51.44 2.98
CA GLY A 48 0.70 51.71 2.04
C GLY A 48 0.77 50.91 0.73
N GLN A 49 1.79 50.10 0.50
CA GLN A 49 1.90 49.28 -0.70
C GLN A 49 0.98 48.05 -0.61
N THR A 50 0.33 47.70 -1.73
CA THR A 50 -0.47 46.49 -1.87
C THR A 50 0.12 45.64 -2.97
N GLU A 51 0.29 44.34 -2.72
CA GLU A 51 0.75 43.37 -3.72
C GLU A 51 -0.22 42.20 -3.80
N ARG A 52 -0.56 41.79 -5.02
CA ARG A 52 -1.35 40.60 -5.27
C ARG A 52 -0.44 39.42 -5.52
N VAL A 53 -0.51 38.41 -4.66
CA VAL A 53 0.22 37.15 -4.82
C VAL A 53 -0.68 36.15 -5.51
N HIS A 54 -0.28 35.70 -6.70
CA HIS A 54 -0.88 34.56 -7.38
C HIS A 54 0.00 33.32 -7.15
N ALA A 55 -0.53 32.30 -6.46
CA ALA A 55 0.21 31.09 -6.16
C ALA A 55 -0.37 29.93 -6.97
N GLU A 56 0.44 29.37 -7.84
CA GLU A 56 0.14 28.12 -8.53
C GLU A 56 0.72 26.95 -7.73
N LEU A 57 -0.14 26.07 -7.25
CA LEU A 57 0.26 24.87 -6.51
C LEU A 57 0.29 23.68 -7.46
N SER A 58 1.45 23.06 -7.64
CA SER A 58 1.59 21.81 -8.37
C SER A 58 1.11 20.64 -7.53
N LYS A 59 0.41 19.69 -8.14
CA LYS A 59 -0.03 18.46 -7.47
C LYS A 59 1.19 17.64 -7.02
N ASN A 60 1.17 17.20 -5.79
CA ASN A 60 2.18 16.33 -5.21
C ASN A 60 1.60 14.93 -5.01
N LEU A 61 1.23 14.31 -6.14
CA LEU A 61 0.60 12.98 -6.19
C LEU A 61 1.57 11.98 -6.81
N GLY A 62 1.55 10.76 -6.30
CA GLY A 62 2.22 9.61 -6.88
C GLY A 62 1.18 8.59 -7.32
N GLU A 63 1.45 7.91 -8.41
CA GLU A 63 0.60 6.87 -8.97
C GLU A 63 0.84 5.54 -8.27
N VAL A 64 -0.24 4.87 -7.86
CA VAL A 64 -0.20 3.54 -7.23
C VAL A 64 -1.14 2.60 -7.97
N LEU A 65 -0.57 1.56 -8.59
CA LEU A 65 -1.30 0.48 -9.22
C LEU A 65 -1.46 -0.66 -8.22
N ILE A 66 -2.69 -0.98 -7.87
CA ILE A 66 -3.03 -2.09 -6.97
C ILE A 66 -3.64 -3.21 -7.80
N GLU A 67 -2.95 -4.34 -7.90
CA GLU A 67 -3.43 -5.54 -8.57
C GLU A 67 -3.93 -6.53 -7.51
N VAL A 68 -5.20 -6.94 -7.59
CA VAL A 68 -5.86 -7.75 -6.57
C VAL A 68 -6.39 -9.06 -7.16
N GLU A 69 -6.09 -10.15 -6.50
CA GLU A 69 -6.63 -11.48 -6.75
C GLU A 69 -7.14 -12.10 -5.42
N PRO A 70 -8.40 -12.62 -5.38
CA PRO A 70 -9.42 -12.62 -6.43
C PRO A 70 -10.04 -11.23 -6.67
N LYS A 71 -10.64 -10.99 -7.84
CA LYS A 71 -11.16 -9.69 -8.28
C LYS A 71 -12.37 -9.19 -7.47
N GLU A 72 -13.04 -10.10 -6.78
CA GLU A 72 -14.19 -9.82 -5.91
C GLU A 72 -13.79 -9.21 -4.56
N ALA A 73 -12.50 -9.19 -4.25
CA ALA A 73 -12.01 -8.64 -2.99
C ALA A 73 -12.20 -7.13 -2.92
N ASN A 74 -12.67 -6.66 -1.77
CA ASN A 74 -12.87 -5.25 -1.49
C ASN A 74 -11.54 -4.58 -1.14
N THR A 75 -11.24 -3.47 -1.81
CA THR A 75 -10.04 -2.68 -1.56
C THR A 75 -10.39 -1.40 -0.81
N LEU A 76 -9.65 -1.12 0.26
CA LEU A 76 -9.80 0.09 1.07
C LEU A 76 -8.46 0.84 1.10
N ILE A 77 -8.54 2.18 1.09
CA ILE A 77 -7.40 3.08 1.29
C ILE A 77 -7.70 3.96 2.50
N ASP A 78 -6.82 3.95 3.49
CA ASP A 78 -6.96 4.71 4.74
C ASP A 78 -8.34 4.49 5.42
N GLY A 79 -8.86 3.25 5.31
CA GLY A 79 -10.16 2.85 5.83
C GLY A 79 -11.36 3.22 4.94
N GLN A 80 -11.15 3.94 3.82
CA GLN A 80 -12.22 4.27 2.87
C GLN A 80 -12.31 3.21 1.77
N PRO A 81 -13.49 2.63 1.53
CA PRO A 81 -13.69 1.67 0.45
C PRO A 81 -13.61 2.37 -0.91
N ILE A 82 -12.80 1.82 -1.81
CA ILE A 82 -12.64 2.33 -3.19
C ILE A 82 -13.28 1.42 -4.24
N GLY A 83 -13.61 0.19 -3.88
CA GLY A 83 -14.28 -0.77 -4.76
C GLY A 83 -13.67 -2.16 -4.69
N GLN A 84 -14.08 -3.03 -5.62
CA GLN A 84 -13.58 -4.38 -5.76
C GLN A 84 -12.50 -4.48 -6.82
N GLY A 85 -11.57 -5.40 -6.64
CA GLY A 85 -10.53 -5.73 -7.61
C GLY A 85 -9.37 -4.74 -7.67
N SER A 86 -8.79 -4.63 -8.86
CA SER A 86 -7.58 -3.84 -9.11
C SER A 86 -7.91 -2.38 -9.41
N HIS A 87 -7.09 -1.47 -8.90
CA HIS A 87 -7.28 -0.03 -9.02
C HIS A 87 -5.97 0.68 -9.39
N ASN A 88 -6.09 1.77 -10.15
CA ASN A 88 -5.02 2.73 -10.38
C ASN A 88 -5.41 4.06 -9.74
N LEU A 89 -4.60 4.55 -8.79
CA LEU A 89 -4.92 5.68 -7.93
C LEU A 89 -3.80 6.70 -7.90
N GLU A 90 -4.15 7.97 -7.86
CA GLU A 90 -3.26 9.06 -7.52
C GLU A 90 -3.40 9.41 -6.04
N LEU A 91 -2.34 9.20 -5.26
CA LEU A 91 -2.34 9.46 -3.82
C LEU A 91 -1.27 10.50 -3.44
N PRO A 92 -1.52 11.32 -2.39
CA PRO A 92 -0.55 12.27 -1.88
C PRO A 92 0.78 11.60 -1.51
N THR A 93 1.90 12.22 -1.92
CA THR A 93 3.25 11.69 -1.63
C THR A 93 3.77 12.11 -0.25
N THR A 94 3.03 12.97 0.46
CA THR A 94 3.45 13.58 1.72
C THR A 94 3.20 12.71 2.94
N GLN A 95 2.47 11.61 2.79
CA GLN A 95 2.11 10.71 3.87
C GLN A 95 2.06 9.25 3.40
N ALA A 96 2.15 8.33 4.35
CA ALA A 96 1.91 6.92 4.09
C ALA A 96 0.41 6.66 4.01
N HIS A 97 -0.01 5.84 3.06
CA HIS A 97 -1.38 5.38 2.88
C HIS A 97 -1.49 3.90 3.20
N GLN A 98 -2.53 3.53 3.93
CA GLN A 98 -2.81 2.15 4.31
C GLN A 98 -3.70 1.49 3.26
N ILE A 99 -3.14 0.53 2.51
CA ILE A 99 -3.90 -0.33 1.62
C ILE A 99 -4.41 -1.52 2.42
N LYS A 100 -5.71 -1.80 2.37
CA LYS A 100 -6.31 -2.98 2.97
C LYS A 100 -7.16 -3.69 1.92
N VAL A 101 -7.04 -5.02 1.84
CA VAL A 101 -7.83 -5.85 0.92
C VAL A 101 -8.48 -6.97 1.71
N GLU A 102 -9.79 -7.12 1.56
CA GLU A 102 -10.61 -8.05 2.34
C GLU A 102 -11.59 -8.79 1.44
N LEU A 103 -11.77 -10.08 1.73
CA LEU A 103 -12.79 -10.93 1.12
C LEU A 103 -13.20 -12.02 2.11
N ASP A 104 -14.50 -12.30 2.21
CA ASP A 104 -15.01 -13.38 3.07
C ASP A 104 -14.42 -14.73 2.66
N GLY A 105 -13.98 -15.51 3.66
CA GLY A 105 -13.31 -16.79 3.44
C GLY A 105 -11.82 -16.70 3.14
N TYR A 106 -11.25 -15.51 3.07
CA TYR A 106 -9.83 -15.26 2.79
C TYR A 106 -9.14 -14.54 3.96
N ALA A 107 -7.84 -14.73 4.04
CA ALA A 107 -7.00 -13.97 4.95
C ALA A 107 -6.85 -12.54 4.42
N GLY A 108 -7.20 -11.54 5.23
CA GLY A 108 -7.08 -10.12 4.86
C GLY A 108 -5.62 -9.70 4.65
N PHE A 109 -5.40 -8.76 3.74
CA PHE A 109 -4.10 -8.17 3.46
C PHE A 109 -4.08 -6.72 3.90
N SER A 110 -2.94 -6.28 4.45
CA SER A 110 -2.74 -4.87 4.84
C SER A 110 -1.29 -4.47 4.62
N LYS A 111 -1.08 -3.32 3.97
CA LYS A 111 0.25 -2.77 3.68
C LYS A 111 0.22 -1.25 3.63
N ALA A 112 1.19 -0.62 4.28
CA ALA A 112 1.42 0.82 4.12
C ALA A 112 2.31 1.09 2.90
N ILE A 113 2.00 2.14 2.14
CA ILE A 113 2.78 2.63 1.01
C ILE A 113 2.89 4.15 1.08
N THR A 114 4.07 4.68 0.80
CA THR A 114 4.28 6.11 0.58
C THR A 114 4.52 6.32 -0.91
N PRO A 115 3.56 6.92 -1.64
CA PRO A 115 3.71 7.16 -3.07
C PRO A 115 4.88 8.09 -3.37
N LYS A 116 5.48 7.95 -4.55
CA LYS A 116 6.59 8.82 -4.99
C LYS A 116 6.18 9.58 -6.23
N LEU A 117 6.50 10.87 -6.25
CA LEU A 117 6.21 11.75 -7.38
C LEU A 117 6.89 11.24 -8.66
N GLY A 118 6.11 11.14 -9.73
CA GLY A 118 6.61 10.73 -11.05
C GLY A 118 7.01 9.24 -11.19
N ILE A 119 6.68 8.42 -10.18
CA ILE A 119 6.95 6.99 -10.22
C ILE A 119 5.65 6.23 -9.96
N THR A 120 5.24 5.38 -10.89
CA THR A 120 4.16 4.42 -10.69
C THR A 120 4.65 3.27 -9.81
N GLN A 121 4.06 3.11 -8.63
CA GLN A 121 4.36 2.01 -7.72
C GLN A 121 3.31 0.92 -7.83
N SER A 122 3.72 -0.34 -8.05
CA SER A 122 2.81 -1.48 -8.14
C SER A 122 2.77 -2.25 -6.83
N VAL A 123 1.56 -2.57 -6.37
CA VAL A 123 1.29 -3.44 -5.22
C VAL A 123 0.45 -4.61 -5.70
N LYS A 124 1.06 -5.80 -5.75
CA LYS A 124 0.36 -7.04 -6.10
C LYS A 124 -0.12 -7.73 -4.84
N VAL A 125 -1.42 -8.01 -4.78
CA VAL A 125 -2.09 -8.66 -3.65
C VAL A 125 -2.77 -9.91 -4.15
N ARG A 126 -2.32 -11.06 -3.66
CA ARG A 126 -3.01 -12.34 -3.82
C ARG A 126 -3.48 -12.78 -2.44
N LEU A 127 -4.78 -12.76 -2.22
CA LEU A 127 -5.35 -13.26 -0.98
C LEU A 127 -5.30 -14.79 -0.96
N LEU A 128 -4.88 -15.34 0.16
CA LEU A 128 -4.95 -16.77 0.44
C LEU A 128 -6.28 -17.07 1.10
N THR A 129 -6.88 -18.20 0.81
CA THR A 129 -8.01 -18.71 1.60
C THR A 129 -7.60 -18.88 3.06
N ASN A 130 -8.55 -18.83 3.98
CA ASN A 130 -8.27 -19.04 5.41
C ASN A 130 -7.58 -20.39 5.68
N GLN A 131 -7.87 -21.41 4.87
CA GLN A 131 -7.22 -22.72 4.97
C GLN A 131 -5.77 -22.65 4.50
N GLU A 132 -5.50 -22.08 3.32
CA GLU A 132 -4.13 -21.89 2.81
C GLU A 132 -3.28 -21.03 3.75
N ALA A 133 -3.85 -19.95 4.29
CA ALA A 133 -3.15 -19.09 5.24
C ALA A 133 -2.79 -19.83 6.54
N ARG A 134 -3.69 -20.69 7.05
CA ARG A 134 -3.40 -21.55 8.20
C ARG A 134 -2.28 -22.54 7.89
N LEU A 135 -2.32 -23.19 6.73
CA LEU A 135 -1.26 -24.12 6.31
C LEU A 135 0.09 -23.40 6.11
N ALA A 136 0.08 -22.22 5.51
CA ALA A 136 1.28 -21.40 5.32
C ALA A 136 1.89 -20.91 6.65
N ALA A 137 1.07 -20.73 7.69
CA ALA A 137 1.53 -20.32 9.02
C ALA A 137 2.17 -21.46 9.82
N ILE A 138 1.95 -22.74 9.43
CA ILE A 138 2.55 -23.88 10.10
C ILE A 138 4.03 -23.95 9.72
N LYS A 139 4.90 -23.96 10.74
CA LYS A 139 6.34 -24.14 10.51
C LYS A 139 6.59 -25.49 9.83
N PRO A 140 7.41 -25.52 8.77
CA PRO A 140 7.66 -26.77 8.03
C PRO A 140 8.40 -27.81 8.89
N ILE A 141 9.06 -27.39 9.95
CA ILE A 141 9.77 -28.25 10.89
C ILE A 141 9.29 -27.92 12.30
N ALA A 142 8.80 -28.92 13.01
CA ALA A 142 8.47 -28.86 14.43
C ALA A 142 9.44 -29.77 15.22
N SER A 143 10.11 -29.24 16.22
CA SER A 143 10.94 -30.06 17.11
C SER A 143 10.14 -30.53 18.31
N THR A 144 10.20 -31.82 18.60
CA THR A 144 9.60 -32.39 19.80
C THR A 144 10.48 -32.14 21.03
N HIS A 145 9.91 -32.31 22.23
CA HIS A 145 10.67 -32.21 23.48
C HIS A 145 11.80 -33.26 23.61
N LEU A 146 11.74 -34.33 22.81
CA LEU A 146 12.79 -35.38 22.74
C LEU A 146 13.89 -35.05 21.71
N GLY A 147 13.87 -33.85 21.10
CA GLY A 147 14.87 -33.43 20.12
C GLY A 147 14.67 -33.99 18.71
N GLN A 148 13.52 -34.62 18.45
CA GLN A 148 13.18 -35.11 17.09
C GLN A 148 12.61 -33.95 16.27
N ASN A 149 12.97 -33.90 14.99
CA ASN A 149 12.42 -32.95 14.03
C ASN A 149 11.33 -33.63 13.20
N LEU A 150 10.11 -33.10 13.27
CA LEU A 150 8.99 -33.50 12.46
C LEU A 150 8.88 -32.55 11.27
N LEU A 151 8.84 -33.10 10.05
CA LEU A 151 8.65 -32.32 8.83
C LEU A 151 7.17 -32.35 8.45
N LEU A 152 6.58 -31.16 8.22
CA LEU A 152 5.25 -31.05 7.65
C LEU A 152 5.31 -31.40 6.15
N LEU A 153 4.69 -32.50 5.77
CA LEU A 153 4.50 -32.84 4.37
C LEU A 153 3.23 -32.16 3.84
N GLN A 154 3.36 -31.38 2.78
CA GLN A 154 2.20 -30.84 2.07
C GLN A 154 1.49 -31.99 1.34
N PRO A 155 0.14 -31.94 1.21
CA PRO A 155 -0.58 -32.90 0.39
C PRO A 155 0.00 -32.93 -1.03
N PHE A 156 0.34 -34.10 -1.52
CA PHE A 156 0.85 -34.30 -2.89
C PHE A 156 0.50 -35.67 -3.40
N ASP A 157 0.39 -35.75 -4.71
CA ASP A 157 0.18 -37.01 -5.40
C ASP A 157 1.51 -37.73 -5.59
N PHE A 158 1.58 -38.97 -5.23
CA PHE A 158 2.77 -39.77 -5.48
C PHE A 158 2.42 -41.15 -6.07
N GLN A 159 3.37 -41.72 -6.77
CA GLN A 159 3.24 -43.07 -7.31
C GLN A 159 3.74 -44.10 -6.30
N MET A 160 2.86 -45.01 -5.93
CA MET A 160 3.16 -46.13 -5.04
C MET A 160 3.13 -47.45 -5.82
N GLY A 161 4.10 -48.32 -5.56
CA GLY A 161 4.24 -49.60 -6.24
C GLY A 161 5.50 -49.66 -7.12
N ALA A 162 5.67 -50.74 -7.83
CA ALA A 162 6.81 -51.00 -8.66
C ALA A 162 6.42 -51.16 -10.15
N SER A 163 7.27 -50.69 -11.06
CA SER A 163 7.08 -50.86 -12.51
C SER A 163 7.15 -52.35 -12.88
N ARG A 164 6.47 -52.76 -13.97
CA ARG A 164 6.48 -54.17 -14.43
C ARG A 164 7.89 -54.73 -14.69
N ARG A 165 8.85 -53.88 -14.99
CA ARG A 165 10.23 -54.27 -15.34
C ARG A 165 11.21 -54.12 -14.18
N GLU A 166 10.73 -53.78 -12.99
CA GLU A 166 11.59 -53.58 -11.81
C GLU A 166 12.04 -54.91 -11.23
N PRO A 167 13.36 -55.15 -11.09
CA PRO A 167 13.87 -56.39 -10.52
C PRO A 167 13.40 -56.53 -9.07
N GLY A 168 12.91 -57.73 -8.72
CA GLY A 168 12.43 -58.05 -7.37
C GLY A 168 10.98 -57.67 -7.08
N ARG A 169 10.25 -57.11 -8.05
CA ARG A 169 8.84 -56.74 -7.92
C ARG A 169 7.97 -57.95 -7.62
N ARG A 170 7.09 -57.83 -6.64
CA ARG A 170 6.06 -58.83 -6.32
C ARG A 170 4.78 -58.58 -7.13
N ALA A 171 3.97 -59.59 -7.30
CA ALA A 171 2.75 -59.52 -8.14
C ALA A 171 1.73 -58.49 -7.65
N ASN A 172 1.70 -58.21 -6.36
CA ASN A 172 0.81 -57.25 -5.70
C ASN A 172 1.32 -55.80 -5.70
N GLU A 173 2.53 -55.52 -6.21
CA GLU A 173 3.13 -54.21 -6.25
C GLU A 173 2.81 -53.49 -7.58
N THR A 174 1.51 -53.28 -7.83
CA THR A 174 1.06 -52.56 -9.01
C THR A 174 1.27 -51.04 -8.79
N LEU A 175 1.84 -50.37 -9.82
CA LEU A 175 2.01 -48.93 -9.81
C LEU A 175 0.64 -48.26 -9.74
N ARG A 176 0.43 -47.39 -8.79
CA ARG A 176 -0.80 -46.58 -8.62
C ARG A 176 -0.48 -45.21 -8.10
N THR A 177 -1.25 -44.22 -8.53
CA THR A 177 -1.20 -42.89 -7.95
C THR A 177 -1.99 -42.85 -6.63
N VAL A 178 -1.38 -42.30 -5.60
CA VAL A 178 -2.00 -42.09 -4.28
C VAL A 178 -2.06 -40.60 -4.04
N ASN A 179 -3.25 -40.11 -3.75
CA ASN A 179 -3.49 -38.73 -3.39
C ASN A 179 -3.50 -38.62 -1.85
N MET A 180 -2.70 -37.71 -1.29
CA MET A 180 -2.61 -37.39 0.15
C MET A 180 -3.22 -36.07 0.47
#